data_213df4eee9b781e197d8d115290fd492
#
_entry.id   213df4eee9b781e197d8d115290fd492
#
_cell.length_a   1.000
_cell.length_b   1.000
_cell.length_c   1.000
_cell.angle_alpha   90.00
_cell.angle_beta   90.00
_cell.angle_gamma   90.00
#
_symmetry.space_group_name_H-M   'P 1'
#
loop_
_entity.id
_entity.type
_entity.pdbx_description
1 polymer ?
#
loop_
_entity_poly.entity_id
_entity_poly.type
_entity_poly.pdbx_seq_one_letter_code
_entity_poly.pdbx_strand_id
1 'polypeptide(L)'
;MNTLSKMFCTAAAAMMLPLCMTGQETLTLEQCREMAIRNNKELDQARTKVEMAGYDRKIARANYFPNISATAAYMYNEKNLALISDEMSGKLTGAGAALQGKVNEKVTAVVEALGKIPGGSDIMQSPIFQSITAALSKGEISSALTQLGTEIDDAFHLDIHNVFAGAVSLQQPVFMGGKIINANKMAHLAEDLSKAQYDQQYQDLLTTVDQAYWQVVSIANKKKLAENFSDLLEKMEHDVNITVNEGVATASDALAIKVKANEANMMKTKATNGLVLAKMLLCKEIGIDLNSEITLADESLDAVPVPQMSPEKDIESIWADRPETRSLNLASEIYDKKVKITRADMMPKVALTANYLVTNPNLYNGFQNKFSGMFNVGVAVNIPIFHGFEAMQKTRKAKAEATLYMSKYEDAKELINLQVTQLRKQQDEALEKLEMAENNLKSAEENLRTASIGFEAGVVTTNTALAAHTAWLQAHSEYIDAGIEVQMTNVNLQKAEGNYTSDLSGK
;
A
#
# COMPACT_ATOMS: atom_id res chain seq x y z
N MET A 1 -36.22 39.38 -13.59
CA MET A 1 -37.27 38.48 -13.09
C MET A 1 -36.58 37.15 -12.81
N ASN A 2 -36.37 36.58 -11.66
CA ASN A 2 -36.75 36.92 -10.29
C ASN A 2 -35.65 36.52 -9.33
N THR A 3 -35.21 37.45 -8.59
CA THR A 3 -34.69 37.40 -7.23
C THR A 3 -35.70 36.69 -6.33
N LEU A 4 -35.38 35.52 -5.76
CA LEU A 4 -35.99 34.95 -4.53
C LEU A 4 -35.52 33.48 -4.37
N SER A 5 -34.32 33.28 -3.87
CA SER A 5 -33.91 32.07 -3.14
C SER A 5 -32.51 32.25 -2.54
N LYS A 6 -32.28 33.36 -1.88
CA LYS A 6 -31.15 33.56 -0.98
C LYS A 6 -31.70 34.01 0.35
N MET A 7 -32.21 33.10 1.14
CA MET A 7 -32.45 33.23 2.58
C MET A 7 -33.01 31.90 3.08
N PHE A 8 -32.20 31.12 3.72
CA PHE A 8 -32.47 30.14 4.79
C PHE A 8 -31.36 29.10 4.79
N CYS A 9 -30.24 29.46 5.33
CA CYS A 9 -29.25 28.53 5.88
C CYS A 9 -28.24 29.31 6.75
N THR A 10 -28.80 30.05 7.72
CA THR A 10 -28.03 30.56 8.85
C THR A 10 -28.75 30.07 10.11
N ALA A 11 -28.06 29.33 10.90
CA ALA A 11 -28.28 28.97 12.30
C ALA A 11 -28.25 27.47 12.54
N ALA A 12 -27.06 26.93 12.71
CA ALA A 12 -26.73 25.86 13.68
C ALA A 12 -25.20 25.59 13.63
N ALA A 13 -24.40 26.66 13.75
CA ALA A 13 -23.03 26.49 14.26
C ALA A 13 -23.17 26.40 15.79
N ALA A 14 -23.55 25.23 16.27
CA ALA A 14 -23.40 24.88 17.67
C ALA A 14 -21.90 24.87 17.98
N MET A 15 -21.46 25.86 18.74
CA MET A 15 -20.22 25.92 19.45
C MET A 15 -20.03 24.61 20.24
N MET A 16 -19.30 23.66 19.69
CA MET A 16 -18.57 22.70 20.50
C MET A 16 -17.29 23.41 20.98
N LEU A 17 -17.45 24.17 22.06
CA LEU A 17 -16.35 24.48 22.97
C LEU A 17 -15.74 23.11 23.38
N PRO A 18 -14.45 22.90 23.28
CA PRO A 18 -13.83 21.84 24.03
C PRO A 18 -14.01 22.24 25.51
N LEU A 19 -14.89 21.54 26.23
CA LEU A 19 -14.81 21.49 27.67
C LEU A 19 -13.43 20.93 27.99
N CYS A 20 -12.46 21.78 28.27
CA CYS A 20 -11.32 21.45 29.10
C CYS A 20 -11.88 21.08 30.49
N MET A 21 -12.36 19.87 30.65
CA MET A 21 -12.49 19.24 31.94
C MET A 21 -11.06 18.84 32.35
N THR A 22 -10.44 19.65 33.20
CA THR A 22 -9.30 19.29 34.04
C THR A 22 -9.79 18.34 35.15
N GLY A 23 -10.31 17.19 34.75
CA GLY A 23 -10.46 16.01 35.55
C GLY A 23 -9.60 14.96 34.86
N GLN A 24 -8.71 14.33 35.59
CA GLN A 24 -7.92 13.20 35.14
C GLN A 24 -8.93 12.09 34.72
N GLU A 25 -9.29 12.07 33.42
CA GLU A 25 -10.21 11.06 32.90
C GLU A 25 -9.50 9.72 32.96
N THR A 26 -10.05 8.82 33.78
CA THR A 26 -9.56 7.44 33.83
C THR A 26 -9.98 6.75 32.53
N LEU A 27 -9.00 6.26 31.78
CA LEU A 27 -9.22 5.55 30.51
C LEU A 27 -9.54 4.07 30.76
N THR A 28 -10.65 3.62 30.20
CA THR A 28 -10.96 2.19 30.11
C THR A 28 -10.27 1.54 28.94
N LEU A 29 -10.13 0.22 28.94
CA LEU A 29 -9.58 -0.55 27.82
C LEU A 29 -10.31 -0.25 26.51
N GLU A 30 -11.66 -0.16 26.55
CA GLU A 30 -12.47 0.13 25.36
C GLU A 30 -12.21 1.52 24.80
N GLN A 31 -12.10 2.53 25.66
CA GLN A 31 -11.73 3.88 25.25
C GLN A 31 -10.32 3.93 24.62
N CYS A 32 -9.36 3.17 25.16
CA CYS A 32 -8.03 3.04 24.56
C CYS A 32 -8.09 2.43 23.15
N ARG A 33 -8.90 1.39 22.95
CA ARG A 33 -9.13 0.77 21.65
C ARG A 33 -9.75 1.76 20.66
N GLU A 34 -10.80 2.49 21.06
CA GLU A 34 -11.45 3.50 20.21
C GLU A 34 -10.48 4.62 19.82
N MET A 35 -9.68 5.10 20.75
CA MET A 35 -8.66 6.12 20.48
C MET A 35 -7.61 5.60 19.48
N ALA A 36 -7.14 4.36 19.66
CA ALA A 36 -6.20 3.72 18.74
C ALA A 36 -6.78 3.61 17.33
N ILE A 37 -8.00 3.12 17.17
CA ILE A 37 -8.69 2.99 15.87
C ILE A 37 -8.77 4.36 15.16
N ARG A 38 -9.00 5.43 15.92
CA ARG A 38 -9.16 6.78 15.38
C ARG A 38 -7.84 7.46 15.03
N ASN A 39 -6.80 7.26 15.84
CA ASN A 39 -5.60 8.09 15.82
C ASN A 39 -4.33 7.34 15.35
N ASN A 40 -4.35 5.99 15.29
CA ASN A 40 -3.16 5.23 14.97
C ASN A 40 -2.75 5.40 13.51
N LYS A 41 -1.50 5.85 13.30
CA LYS A 41 -0.95 6.15 11.97
C LYS A 41 -0.74 4.92 11.10
N GLU A 42 -0.46 3.76 11.70
CA GLU A 42 -0.25 2.51 10.95
C GLU A 42 -1.56 2.00 10.37
N LEU A 43 -2.66 2.10 11.15
CA LEU A 43 -4.00 1.78 10.67
C LEU A 43 -4.45 2.74 9.55
N ASP A 44 -4.12 4.02 9.67
CA ASP A 44 -4.42 5.04 8.66
C ASP A 44 -3.66 4.79 7.35
N GLN A 45 -2.39 4.34 7.45
CA GLN A 45 -1.61 3.86 6.29
C GLN A 45 -2.25 2.63 5.64
N ALA A 46 -2.75 1.69 6.44
CA ALA A 46 -3.43 0.51 5.91
C ALA A 46 -4.74 0.89 5.21
N ARG A 47 -5.53 1.85 5.76
CA ARG A 47 -6.72 2.41 5.12
C ARG A 47 -6.38 3.07 3.77
N THR A 48 -5.31 3.84 3.74
CA THR A 48 -4.82 4.48 2.50
C THR A 48 -4.44 3.43 1.45
N LYS A 49 -3.84 2.30 1.83
CA LYS A 49 -3.54 1.19 0.89
C LYS A 49 -4.81 0.58 0.29
N VAL A 50 -5.88 0.45 1.06
CA VAL A 50 -7.19 -0.01 0.54
C VAL A 50 -7.73 0.99 -0.49
N GLU A 51 -7.63 2.29 -0.22
CA GLU A 51 -8.04 3.33 -1.17
C GLU A 51 -7.21 3.29 -2.45
N MET A 52 -5.88 3.12 -2.35
CA MET A 52 -4.98 2.94 -3.50
C MET A 52 -5.38 1.73 -4.35
N ALA A 53 -5.65 0.58 -3.73
CA ALA A 53 -6.12 -0.61 -4.43
C ALA A 53 -7.47 -0.38 -5.13
N GLY A 54 -8.36 0.43 -4.53
CA GLY A 54 -9.60 0.88 -5.15
C GLY A 54 -9.37 1.73 -6.42
N TYR A 55 -8.34 2.60 -6.42
CA TYR A 55 -7.93 3.32 -7.62
C TYR A 55 -7.31 2.39 -8.66
N ASP A 56 -6.48 1.43 -8.27
CA ASP A 56 -5.91 0.43 -9.19
C ASP A 56 -7.00 -0.39 -9.89
N ARG A 57 -8.09 -0.73 -9.19
CA ARG A 57 -9.28 -1.34 -9.81
C ARG A 57 -9.93 -0.43 -10.85
N LYS A 58 -10.06 0.87 -10.56
CA LYS A 58 -10.60 1.85 -11.52
C LYS A 58 -9.68 2.00 -12.73
N ILE A 59 -8.35 2.01 -12.52
CA ILE A 59 -7.34 2.03 -13.59
C ILE A 59 -7.45 0.77 -14.45
N ALA A 60 -7.57 -0.42 -13.84
CA ALA A 60 -7.77 -1.65 -14.59
C ALA A 60 -9.05 -1.63 -15.42
N ARG A 61 -10.14 -1.05 -14.90
CA ARG A 61 -11.40 -0.86 -15.64
C ARG A 61 -11.26 0.12 -16.79
N ALA A 62 -10.40 1.13 -16.68
CA ALA A 62 -10.15 2.10 -17.74
C ALA A 62 -9.62 1.43 -19.04
N ASN A 63 -8.98 0.25 -18.95
CA ASN A 63 -8.51 -0.51 -20.10
C ASN A 63 -9.65 -1.04 -21.01
N TYR A 64 -10.90 -0.97 -20.58
CA TYR A 64 -12.05 -1.28 -21.46
C TYR A 64 -12.43 -0.12 -22.38
N PHE A 65 -12.01 1.10 -22.07
CA PHE A 65 -12.36 2.28 -22.84
C PHE A 65 -11.33 2.58 -23.93
N PRO A 66 -11.70 3.35 -24.97
CA PRO A 66 -10.74 3.77 -25.98
C PRO A 66 -9.66 4.67 -25.40
N ASN A 67 -8.44 4.45 -25.86
CA ASN A 67 -7.34 5.37 -25.62
C ASN A 67 -7.31 6.41 -26.76
N ILE A 68 -7.39 7.68 -26.41
CA ILE A 68 -7.29 8.80 -27.34
C ILE A 68 -5.99 9.53 -27.01
N SER A 69 -5.11 9.65 -28.02
CA SER A 69 -3.85 10.35 -27.89
C SER A 69 -3.67 11.36 -29.04
N ALA A 70 -3.02 12.46 -28.75
CA ALA A 70 -2.60 13.43 -29.77
C ALA A 70 -1.07 13.52 -29.74
N THR A 71 -0.47 13.44 -30.91
CA THR A 71 0.96 13.62 -31.12
C THR A 71 1.20 14.69 -32.18
N ALA A 72 2.22 15.52 -31.98
CA ALA A 72 2.63 16.49 -32.95
C ALA A 72 4.15 16.55 -33.01
N ALA A 73 4.69 16.66 -34.21
CA ALA A 73 6.11 16.81 -34.44
C ALA A 73 6.33 17.96 -35.43
N TYR A 74 7.30 18.79 -35.16
CA TYR A 74 7.81 19.79 -36.07
C TYR A 74 9.29 19.52 -36.30
N MET A 75 9.68 19.48 -37.57
CA MET A 75 11.06 19.26 -37.98
C MET A 75 11.49 20.35 -38.94
N TYR A 76 12.64 20.91 -38.71
CA TYR A 76 13.35 21.75 -39.63
C TYR A 76 14.46 20.95 -40.30
N ASN A 77 14.44 20.88 -41.63
CA ASN A 77 15.47 20.22 -42.43
C ASN A 77 16.33 21.27 -43.11
N GLU A 78 17.63 21.08 -43.10
CA GLU A 78 18.59 21.98 -43.73
C GLU A 78 18.48 21.98 -45.28
N LYS A 79 18.05 20.84 -45.83
CA LYS A 79 17.97 20.63 -47.27
C LYS A 79 16.57 20.21 -47.71
N ASN A 80 16.19 20.64 -48.88
CA ASN A 80 14.99 20.18 -49.58
C ASN A 80 15.17 18.74 -50.08
N LEU A 81 14.09 18.02 -50.26
CA LEU A 81 14.09 16.73 -50.91
C LEU A 81 13.95 16.88 -52.42
N ALA A 82 15.00 16.54 -53.14
CA ALA A 82 14.96 16.41 -54.59
C ALA A 82 14.68 14.95 -54.95
N LEU A 83 13.59 14.69 -55.65
CA LEU A 83 13.22 13.36 -56.15
C LEU A 83 13.98 12.95 -57.41
N ILE A 84 14.64 13.92 -58.04
CA ILE A 84 15.52 13.74 -59.19
C ILE A 84 16.92 14.24 -58.85
N SER A 85 17.94 13.64 -59.45
CA SER A 85 19.31 14.08 -59.26
C SER A 85 19.59 15.42 -59.91
N ASP A 86 20.58 16.18 -59.38
CA ASP A 86 21.02 17.46 -59.94
C ASP A 86 21.38 17.34 -61.44
N GLU A 87 21.89 16.19 -61.86
CA GLU A 87 22.19 15.90 -63.26
C GLU A 87 20.91 15.79 -64.10
N MET A 88 19.86 15.19 -63.59
CA MET A 88 18.56 15.07 -64.27
C MET A 88 17.86 16.44 -64.33
N SER A 89 17.86 17.18 -63.20
CA SER A 89 17.39 18.56 -63.11
C SER A 89 18.07 19.47 -64.19
N GLY A 90 19.39 19.44 -64.28
CA GLY A 90 20.14 20.14 -65.28
C GLY A 90 19.79 19.73 -66.73
N LYS A 91 19.47 18.44 -66.95
CA LYS A 91 19.01 17.97 -68.29
C LYS A 91 17.59 18.41 -68.59
N LEU A 92 16.70 18.49 -67.63
CA LEU A 92 15.34 18.93 -67.77
C LEU A 92 15.27 20.45 -68.03
N THR A 93 15.90 21.26 -67.20
CA THR A 93 15.93 22.73 -67.32
C THR A 93 16.76 23.19 -68.50
N GLY A 94 17.80 22.44 -68.87
CA GLY A 94 18.63 22.73 -70.10
C GLY A 94 18.08 22.13 -71.38
N ALA A 95 16.97 21.37 -71.33
CA ALA A 95 16.43 20.68 -72.53
C ALA A 95 16.09 21.58 -73.67
N GLY A 96 15.57 22.79 -73.40
CA GLY A 96 15.28 23.78 -74.39
C GLY A 96 16.50 24.33 -75.15
N ALA A 97 17.60 24.59 -74.42
CA ALA A 97 18.85 25.08 -74.99
C ALA A 97 19.60 24.03 -75.83
N ALA A 98 19.42 22.73 -75.51
CA ALA A 98 20.10 21.64 -76.22
C ALA A 98 19.40 21.17 -77.50
N LEU A 99 18.28 21.75 -77.84
CA LEU A 99 17.31 21.20 -78.80
C LEU A 99 17.25 21.76 -80.19
N GLN A 100 18.14 22.68 -80.60
CA GLN A 100 18.11 23.17 -81.97
C GLN A 100 18.38 22.11 -83.09
N GLY A 101 18.74 20.85 -82.70
CA GLY A 101 18.98 19.78 -83.67
C GLY A 101 18.44 18.39 -83.36
N LYS A 102 17.91 18.16 -82.14
CA LYS A 102 17.55 16.80 -81.71
C LYS A 102 16.24 16.78 -80.85
N VAL A 103 15.23 17.54 -81.28
CA VAL A 103 14.00 17.71 -80.51
C VAL A 103 13.24 16.42 -80.28
N ASN A 104 13.09 15.56 -81.27
CA ASN A 104 12.32 14.34 -81.16
C ASN A 104 12.95 13.28 -80.20
N GLU A 105 14.27 13.19 -80.19
CA GLU A 105 15.01 12.20 -79.40
C GLU A 105 14.96 12.53 -77.89
N LYS A 106 15.02 13.85 -77.58
CA LYS A 106 15.00 14.32 -76.20
C LYS A 106 13.59 14.39 -75.59
N VAL A 107 12.59 14.69 -76.36
CA VAL A 107 11.18 14.62 -75.95
C VAL A 107 10.84 13.18 -75.58
N THR A 108 11.29 12.17 -76.33
CA THR A 108 11.12 10.79 -76.07
C THR A 108 11.82 10.40 -74.75
N ALA A 109 13.04 10.93 -74.51
CA ALA A 109 13.78 10.66 -73.24
C ALA A 109 13.11 11.27 -72.01
N VAL A 110 12.53 12.47 -72.15
CA VAL A 110 11.75 13.12 -71.07
C VAL A 110 10.46 12.37 -70.77
N VAL A 111 9.74 11.92 -71.80
CA VAL A 111 8.52 11.09 -71.63
C VAL A 111 8.83 9.76 -70.95
N GLU A 112 9.94 9.13 -71.33
CA GLU A 112 10.37 7.88 -70.70
C GLU A 112 10.84 8.08 -69.25
N ALA A 113 11.49 9.18 -68.90
CA ALA A 113 11.86 9.55 -67.53
C ALA A 113 10.61 9.86 -66.69
N LEU A 114 9.62 10.54 -67.21
CA LEU A 114 8.34 10.82 -66.55
C LEU A 114 7.54 9.55 -66.28
N GLY A 115 7.56 8.56 -67.21
CA GLY A 115 6.87 7.27 -67.02
C GLY A 115 7.44 6.43 -65.85
N LYS A 116 8.65 6.72 -65.40
CA LYS A 116 9.32 5.98 -64.30
C LYS A 116 9.16 6.64 -62.94
N ILE A 117 8.50 7.79 -62.84
CA ILE A 117 8.37 8.57 -61.61
C ILE A 117 6.91 8.60 -61.12
N PRO A 118 6.64 8.42 -59.82
CA PRO A 118 5.28 8.56 -59.27
C PRO A 118 4.74 9.96 -59.52
N GLY A 119 3.54 10.09 -60.12
CA GLY A 119 2.95 11.40 -60.49
C GLY A 119 3.31 11.88 -61.92
N GLY A 120 4.14 11.15 -62.64
CA GLY A 120 4.52 11.50 -64.00
C GLY A 120 3.36 11.48 -65.04
N SER A 121 2.32 10.66 -64.78
CA SER A 121 1.09 10.61 -65.56
C SER A 121 0.31 11.95 -65.53
N ASP A 122 0.30 12.64 -64.40
CA ASP A 122 -0.43 13.90 -64.22
C ASP A 122 0.28 15.05 -64.99
N ILE A 123 1.60 15.01 -65.07
CA ILE A 123 2.41 15.94 -65.83
C ILE A 123 2.17 15.75 -67.35
N MET A 124 2.08 14.50 -67.80
CA MET A 124 1.77 14.21 -69.23
C MET A 124 0.35 14.63 -69.63
N GLN A 125 -0.59 14.73 -68.69
CA GLN A 125 -1.93 15.23 -68.90
C GLN A 125 -2.06 16.78 -68.74
N SER A 126 -1.00 17.45 -68.31
CA SER A 126 -1.02 18.87 -68.09
C SER A 126 -1.27 19.66 -69.39
N PRO A 127 -1.97 20.80 -69.33
CA PRO A 127 -2.20 21.66 -70.51
C PRO A 127 -0.89 22.11 -71.19
N ILE A 128 0.19 22.18 -70.44
CA ILE A 128 1.54 22.56 -70.92
C ILE A 128 2.10 21.42 -71.77
N PHE A 129 2.04 20.20 -71.38
CA PHE A 129 2.52 19.05 -72.17
C PHE A 129 1.74 18.93 -73.49
N GLN A 130 0.43 19.16 -73.47
CA GLN A 130 -0.41 19.20 -74.68
C GLN A 130 -0.08 20.41 -75.55
N SER A 131 0.25 21.61 -74.99
CA SER A 131 0.67 22.77 -75.73
C SER A 131 2.06 22.58 -76.35
N ILE A 132 2.94 21.85 -75.75
CA ILE A 132 4.26 21.52 -76.33
C ILE A 132 4.12 20.58 -77.53
N THR A 133 3.32 19.53 -77.44
CA THR A 133 3.09 18.67 -78.60
C THR A 133 2.45 19.45 -79.77
N ALA A 134 1.61 20.41 -79.47
CA ALA A 134 1.06 21.35 -80.45
C ALA A 134 2.12 22.37 -81.01
N ALA A 135 3.02 22.85 -80.10
CA ALA A 135 4.11 23.79 -80.50
C ALA A 135 5.22 23.10 -81.29
N LEU A 136 5.46 21.79 -81.02
CA LEU A 136 6.36 20.99 -81.90
C LEU A 136 5.97 20.99 -83.36
N SER A 137 4.66 20.99 -83.59
CA SER A 137 4.13 21.09 -84.97
C SER A 137 4.21 22.53 -85.59
N LYS A 138 4.48 23.57 -84.76
CA LYS A 138 4.53 25.00 -85.16
C LYS A 138 5.92 25.63 -85.07
N GLY A 139 6.98 24.96 -84.66
CA GLY A 139 8.35 25.47 -84.57
C GLY A 139 8.69 26.32 -83.34
N GLU A 140 7.78 26.54 -82.36
CA GLU A 140 8.02 27.31 -81.12
C GLU A 140 8.51 26.45 -79.93
N ILE A 141 9.44 25.58 -80.14
CA ILE A 141 9.69 24.44 -79.27
C ILE A 141 10.63 24.78 -78.08
N SER A 142 11.56 25.67 -78.28
CA SER A 142 12.67 25.86 -77.29
C SER A 142 12.23 26.48 -75.96
N SER A 143 11.38 27.51 -76.00
CA SER A 143 10.90 28.20 -74.79
C SER A 143 9.89 27.34 -74.01
N ALA A 144 8.99 26.67 -74.74
CA ALA A 144 8.01 25.81 -74.13
C ALA A 144 8.63 24.60 -73.44
N LEU A 145 9.70 24.01 -73.98
CA LEU A 145 10.43 22.89 -73.39
C LEU A 145 11.26 23.31 -72.15
N THR A 146 11.85 24.52 -72.20
CA THR A 146 12.52 25.04 -70.97
C THR A 146 11.54 25.30 -69.88
N GLN A 147 10.38 25.89 -70.20
CA GLN A 147 9.32 26.11 -69.21
C GLN A 147 8.79 24.78 -68.62
N LEU A 148 8.52 23.78 -69.48
CA LEU A 148 8.11 22.48 -69.02
C LEU A 148 9.18 21.84 -68.19
N GLY A 149 10.45 21.91 -68.60
CA GLY A 149 11.60 21.38 -67.84
C GLY A 149 11.70 21.99 -66.41
N THR A 150 11.48 23.32 -66.35
CA THR A 150 11.46 24.05 -65.08
C THR A 150 10.26 23.69 -64.24
N GLU A 151 9.06 23.57 -64.79
CA GLU A 151 7.87 23.16 -64.08
C GLU A 151 7.97 21.67 -63.55
N ILE A 152 8.60 20.81 -64.35
CA ILE A 152 8.90 19.46 -63.94
C ILE A 152 9.92 19.47 -62.81
N ASP A 153 10.99 20.20 -62.93
CA ASP A 153 12.04 20.33 -61.94
C ASP A 153 11.45 20.84 -60.60
N ASP A 154 10.67 21.91 -60.64
CA ASP A 154 9.96 22.47 -59.50
C ASP A 154 8.99 21.47 -58.87
N ALA A 155 8.30 20.68 -59.72
CA ALA A 155 7.38 19.65 -59.23
C ALA A 155 8.08 18.47 -58.47
N PHE A 156 9.39 18.23 -58.78
CA PHE A 156 10.21 17.22 -58.13
C PHE A 156 11.15 17.77 -57.06
N HIS A 157 11.22 19.08 -56.86
CA HIS A 157 11.87 19.72 -55.74
C HIS A 157 10.84 19.99 -54.64
N LEU A 158 10.83 19.08 -53.64
CA LEU A 158 9.88 19.16 -52.53
C LEU A 158 10.45 20.03 -51.42
N ASP A 159 9.78 21.14 -51.12
CA ASP A 159 10.16 21.98 -49.97
C ASP A 159 9.75 21.31 -48.66
N ILE A 160 10.74 20.70 -48.00
CA ILE A 160 10.62 20.04 -46.70
C ILE A 160 11.41 20.77 -45.61
N HIS A 161 11.78 22.06 -45.82
CA HIS A 161 12.48 22.80 -44.76
C HIS A 161 11.67 22.77 -43.45
N ASN A 162 10.39 22.98 -43.53
CA ASN A 162 9.49 23.00 -42.38
C ASN A 162 8.43 21.91 -42.53
N VAL A 163 8.60 20.85 -41.77
CA VAL A 163 7.64 19.72 -41.74
C VAL A 163 6.90 19.69 -40.43
N PHE A 164 5.61 19.80 -40.49
CA PHE A 164 4.71 19.56 -39.39
C PHE A 164 3.94 18.28 -39.65
N ALA A 165 3.90 17.38 -38.63
CA ALA A 165 3.08 16.18 -38.62
C ALA A 165 2.33 16.12 -37.30
N GLY A 166 1.02 16.12 -37.32
CA GLY A 166 0.16 15.95 -36.16
C GLY A 166 -0.79 14.79 -36.38
N ALA A 167 -1.05 14.02 -35.33
CA ALA A 167 -2.00 12.95 -35.38
C ALA A 167 -2.85 12.89 -34.10
N VAL A 168 -4.15 12.73 -34.26
CA VAL A 168 -5.06 12.29 -33.18
C VAL A 168 -5.41 10.84 -33.45
N SER A 169 -5.06 9.98 -32.52
CA SER A 169 -5.25 8.53 -32.62
C SER A 169 -6.22 8.04 -31.56
N LEU A 170 -7.21 7.24 -31.95
CA LEU A 170 -8.10 6.52 -31.07
C LEU A 170 -7.82 5.02 -31.25
N GLN A 171 -7.60 4.32 -30.15
CA GLN A 171 -7.44 2.87 -30.15
C GLN A 171 -8.38 2.25 -29.13
N GLN A 172 -9.31 1.40 -29.60
CA GLN A 172 -10.26 0.66 -28.79
C GLN A 172 -9.93 -0.83 -28.86
N PRO A 173 -9.46 -1.45 -27.74
CA PRO A 173 -9.30 -2.90 -27.69
C PRO A 173 -10.68 -3.58 -27.74
N VAL A 174 -10.87 -4.50 -28.68
CA VAL A 174 -12.09 -5.29 -28.86
C VAL A 174 -11.90 -6.70 -28.29
N PHE A 175 -10.77 -7.32 -28.62
CA PHE A 175 -10.41 -8.64 -28.14
C PHE A 175 -8.92 -8.71 -27.81
N MET A 176 -8.61 -9.07 -26.58
CA MET A 176 -7.23 -9.15 -26.06
C MET A 176 -6.95 -10.54 -25.44
N GLY A 177 -7.57 -11.61 -25.99
CA GLY A 177 -7.42 -12.95 -25.46
C GLY A 177 -7.94 -13.14 -24.02
N GLY A 178 -8.82 -12.24 -23.56
CA GLY A 178 -9.31 -12.22 -22.18
C GLY A 178 -8.39 -11.52 -21.18
N LYS A 179 -7.30 -10.89 -21.64
CA LYS A 179 -6.31 -10.19 -20.78
C LYS A 179 -6.97 -9.10 -19.94
N ILE A 180 -7.75 -8.19 -20.55
CA ILE A 180 -8.43 -7.08 -19.87
C ILE A 180 -9.41 -7.60 -18.81
N ILE A 181 -10.20 -8.64 -19.16
CA ILE A 181 -11.18 -9.25 -18.24
C ILE A 181 -10.48 -9.81 -17.01
N ASN A 182 -9.41 -10.60 -17.21
CA ASN A 182 -8.69 -11.21 -16.10
C ASN A 182 -7.87 -10.18 -15.30
N ALA A 183 -7.34 -9.12 -15.93
CA ALA A 183 -6.69 -8.02 -15.24
C ALA A 183 -7.68 -7.27 -14.32
N ASN A 184 -8.91 -7.02 -14.79
CA ASN A 184 -9.94 -6.41 -13.95
C ASN A 184 -10.34 -7.31 -12.77
N LYS A 185 -10.50 -8.62 -13.00
CA LYS A 185 -10.77 -9.57 -11.90
C LYS A 185 -9.62 -9.62 -10.90
N MET A 186 -8.38 -9.60 -11.40
CA MET A 186 -7.20 -9.56 -10.56
C MET A 186 -7.13 -8.28 -9.71
N ALA A 187 -7.45 -7.12 -10.30
CA ALA A 187 -7.48 -5.86 -9.56
C ALA A 187 -8.60 -5.80 -8.50
N HIS A 188 -9.75 -6.44 -8.76
CA HIS A 188 -10.81 -6.60 -7.77
C HIS A 188 -10.34 -7.45 -6.58
N LEU A 189 -9.75 -8.61 -6.87
CA LEU A 189 -9.17 -9.48 -5.83
C LEU A 189 -8.04 -8.81 -5.05
N ALA A 190 -7.24 -7.95 -5.71
CA ALA A 190 -6.19 -7.17 -5.06
C ALA A 190 -6.76 -6.11 -4.09
N GLU A 191 -7.90 -5.49 -4.44
CA GLU A 191 -8.62 -4.61 -3.52
C GLU A 191 -9.15 -5.37 -2.31
N ASP A 192 -9.74 -6.56 -2.51
CA ASP A 192 -10.22 -7.39 -1.42
C ASP A 192 -9.07 -7.93 -0.55
N LEU A 193 -7.91 -8.23 -1.15
CA LEU A 193 -6.68 -8.55 -0.45
C LEU A 193 -6.21 -7.39 0.44
N SER A 194 -6.24 -6.16 -0.08
CA SER A 194 -5.90 -4.97 0.72
C SER A 194 -6.85 -4.77 1.89
N LYS A 195 -8.15 -5.08 1.73
CA LYS A 195 -9.12 -5.06 2.85
C LYS A 195 -8.79 -6.12 3.90
N ALA A 196 -8.47 -7.34 3.46
CA ALA A 196 -8.07 -8.39 4.39
C ALA A 196 -6.77 -8.06 5.16
N GLN A 197 -5.82 -7.38 4.51
CA GLN A 197 -4.61 -6.86 5.16
C GLN A 197 -4.90 -5.72 6.14
N TYR A 198 -5.90 -4.87 5.82
CA TYR A 198 -6.37 -3.87 6.77
C TYR A 198 -7.01 -4.52 8.00
N ASP A 199 -7.85 -5.54 7.81
CA ASP A 199 -8.46 -6.30 8.91
C ASP A 199 -7.38 -6.94 9.80
N GLN A 200 -6.30 -7.47 9.21
CA GLN A 200 -5.16 -7.99 9.95
C GLN A 200 -4.48 -6.91 10.79
N GLN A 201 -4.18 -5.75 10.18
CA GLN A 201 -3.55 -4.62 10.89
C GLN A 201 -4.45 -4.08 12.01
N TYR A 202 -5.77 -4.10 11.81
CA TYR A 202 -6.75 -3.73 12.82
C TYR A 202 -6.70 -4.70 14.02
N GLN A 203 -6.68 -6.02 13.77
CA GLN A 203 -6.55 -7.02 14.84
C GLN A 203 -5.20 -6.92 15.58
N ASP A 204 -4.12 -6.69 14.85
CA ASP A 204 -2.78 -6.49 15.41
C ASP A 204 -2.76 -5.26 16.32
N LEU A 205 -3.35 -4.15 15.89
CA LEU A 205 -3.43 -2.92 16.67
C LEU A 205 -4.20 -3.14 17.97
N LEU A 206 -5.42 -3.72 17.92
CA LEU A 206 -6.21 -3.96 19.11
C LEU A 206 -5.48 -4.86 20.10
N THR A 207 -4.84 -5.93 19.61
CA THR A 207 -4.04 -6.83 20.44
C THR A 207 -2.88 -6.08 21.12
N THR A 208 -2.19 -5.21 20.36
CA THR A 208 -1.06 -4.43 20.90
C THR A 208 -1.53 -3.42 21.95
N VAL A 209 -2.67 -2.79 21.74
CA VAL A 209 -3.29 -1.87 22.73
C VAL A 209 -3.67 -2.61 23.99
N ASP A 210 -4.33 -3.76 23.87
CA ASP A 210 -4.71 -4.58 25.02
C ASP A 210 -3.49 -5.02 25.82
N GLN A 211 -2.44 -5.47 25.13
CA GLN A 211 -1.17 -5.85 25.77
C GLN A 211 -0.51 -4.66 26.49
N ALA A 212 -0.45 -3.49 25.83
CA ALA A 212 0.11 -2.30 26.44
C ALA A 212 -0.71 -1.82 27.64
N TYR A 213 -2.04 -1.90 27.58
CA TYR A 213 -2.94 -1.58 28.68
C TYR A 213 -2.68 -2.45 29.91
N TRP A 214 -2.71 -3.77 29.74
CA TRP A 214 -2.48 -4.71 30.84
C TRP A 214 -1.05 -4.65 31.39
N GLN A 215 -0.07 -4.30 30.54
CA GLN A 215 1.29 -4.05 30.99
C GLN A 215 1.38 -2.82 31.90
N VAL A 216 0.67 -1.72 31.58
CA VAL A 216 0.58 -0.56 32.46
C VAL A 216 -0.06 -0.94 33.81
N VAL A 217 -1.17 -1.68 33.78
CA VAL A 217 -1.85 -2.18 34.97
C VAL A 217 -0.91 -3.04 35.83
N SER A 218 -0.17 -3.98 35.22
CA SER A 218 0.83 -4.80 35.91
C SER A 218 1.88 -3.96 36.62
N ILE A 219 2.50 -3.02 35.89
CA ILE A 219 3.59 -2.20 36.44
C ILE A 219 3.05 -1.25 37.52
N ALA A 220 1.84 -0.70 37.36
CA ALA A 220 1.20 0.14 38.36
C ALA A 220 0.98 -0.60 39.69
N ASN A 221 0.49 -1.84 39.63
CA ASN A 221 0.32 -2.69 40.80
C ASN A 221 1.66 -3.04 41.44
N LYS A 222 2.68 -3.39 40.63
CA LYS A 222 4.04 -3.66 41.14
C LYS A 222 4.68 -2.42 41.78
N LYS A 223 4.42 -1.22 41.24
CA LYS A 223 4.84 0.05 41.84
C LYS A 223 4.21 0.24 43.22
N LYS A 224 2.88 0.07 43.33
CA LYS A 224 2.14 0.15 44.61
C LYS A 224 2.71 -0.83 45.64
N LEU A 225 2.98 -2.06 45.20
CA LEU A 225 3.60 -3.08 46.03
C LEU A 225 5.01 -2.69 46.51
N ALA A 226 5.86 -2.19 45.59
CA ALA A 226 7.21 -1.74 45.91
C ALA A 226 7.22 -0.50 46.83
N GLU A 227 6.27 0.41 46.68
CA GLU A 227 6.10 1.57 47.57
C GLU A 227 5.75 1.11 48.97
N ASN A 228 4.72 0.27 49.14
CA ASN A 228 4.33 -0.26 50.44
C ASN A 228 5.46 -1.02 51.11
N PHE A 229 6.22 -1.81 50.34
CA PHE A 229 7.36 -2.55 50.87
C PHE A 229 8.52 -1.65 51.29
N SER A 230 8.80 -0.60 50.52
CA SER A 230 9.81 0.42 50.86
C SER A 230 9.46 1.15 52.15
N ASP A 231 8.20 1.61 52.28
CA ASP A 231 7.73 2.36 53.47
C ASP A 231 7.75 1.46 54.71
N LEU A 232 7.42 0.17 54.56
CA LEU A 232 7.53 -0.80 55.63
C LEU A 232 8.95 -1.00 56.12
N LEU A 233 9.91 -1.18 55.20
CA LEU A 233 11.32 -1.39 55.56
C LEU A 233 11.98 -0.15 56.17
N GLU A 234 11.59 1.03 55.71
CA GLU A 234 12.01 2.30 56.32
C GLU A 234 11.53 2.42 57.78
N LYS A 235 10.27 2.03 58.03
CA LYS A 235 9.75 1.96 59.41
C LYS A 235 10.49 0.92 60.26
N MET A 236 10.72 -0.27 59.71
CA MET A 236 11.49 -1.31 60.42
C MET A 236 12.93 -0.87 60.69
N GLU A 237 13.60 -0.16 59.78
CA GLU A 237 14.94 0.42 60.00
C GLU A 237 14.93 1.41 61.15
N HIS A 238 13.91 2.26 61.23
CA HIS A 238 13.73 3.21 62.32
C HIS A 238 13.58 2.48 63.69
N ASP A 239 12.67 1.50 63.73
CA ASP A 239 12.33 0.76 64.96
C ASP A 239 13.54 -0.06 65.48
N VAL A 240 14.27 -0.75 64.58
CA VAL A 240 15.48 -1.50 64.98
C VAL A 240 16.61 -0.57 65.41
N ASN A 241 16.79 0.60 64.83
CA ASN A 241 17.80 1.55 65.31
C ASN A 241 17.51 2.02 66.73
N ILE A 242 16.24 2.16 67.16
CA ILE A 242 15.87 2.45 68.54
C ILE A 242 16.28 1.31 69.42
N THR A 243 15.93 0.04 69.09
CA THR A 243 16.26 -1.13 69.92
C THR A 243 17.77 -1.40 69.99
N VAL A 244 18.57 -1.04 68.97
CA VAL A 244 20.04 -1.09 69.01
C VAL A 244 20.57 -0.08 70.04
N ASN A 245 20.05 1.15 70.05
CA ASN A 245 20.43 2.19 70.98
C ASN A 245 20.10 1.83 72.43
N GLU A 246 19.04 1.07 72.64
CA GLU A 246 18.64 0.52 73.94
C GLU A 246 19.43 -0.75 74.35
N GLY A 247 20.30 -1.26 73.45
CA GLY A 247 21.10 -2.46 73.68
C GLY A 247 20.38 -3.79 73.56
N VAL A 248 19.17 -3.80 72.99
CA VAL A 248 18.34 -5.00 72.85
C VAL A 248 18.60 -5.73 71.52
N ALA A 249 18.93 -4.95 70.43
CA ALA A 249 19.27 -5.51 69.11
C ALA A 249 20.76 -5.24 68.77
N THR A 250 21.30 -5.95 67.78
CA THR A 250 22.69 -5.80 67.35
C THR A 250 22.85 -4.80 66.20
N ALA A 251 24.02 -4.20 66.06
CA ALA A 251 24.35 -3.36 64.91
C ALA A 251 24.21 -4.15 63.58
N SER A 252 24.43 -5.47 63.60
CA SER A 252 24.24 -6.34 62.43
C SER A 252 22.79 -6.38 62.00
N ASP A 253 21.81 -6.39 62.92
CA ASP A 253 20.38 -6.40 62.60
C ASP A 253 19.98 -5.08 61.92
N ALA A 254 20.44 -3.94 62.40
CA ALA A 254 20.19 -2.65 61.81
C ALA A 254 20.79 -2.55 60.38
N LEU A 255 22.01 -3.04 60.18
CA LEU A 255 22.64 -3.06 58.86
C LEU A 255 21.92 -3.98 57.88
N ALA A 256 21.41 -5.15 58.36
CA ALA A 256 20.63 -6.08 57.52
C ALA A 256 19.36 -5.42 57.01
N ILE A 257 18.60 -4.72 57.85
CA ILE A 257 17.38 -4.00 57.46
C ILE A 257 17.74 -2.86 56.51
N LYS A 258 18.79 -2.08 56.78
CA LYS A 258 19.23 -1.00 55.95
C LYS A 258 19.57 -1.42 54.53
N VAL A 259 20.23 -2.58 54.34
CA VAL A 259 20.48 -3.15 53.01
C VAL A 259 19.15 -3.45 52.30
N LYS A 260 18.19 -4.05 53.00
CA LYS A 260 16.88 -4.37 52.44
C LYS A 260 16.04 -3.13 52.12
N ALA A 261 16.07 -2.12 52.94
CA ALA A 261 15.44 -0.82 52.70
C ALA A 261 16.01 -0.14 51.39
N ASN A 262 17.33 -0.19 51.23
CA ASN A 262 17.95 0.30 50.03
C ASN A 262 17.55 -0.51 48.78
N GLU A 263 17.47 -1.84 48.86
CA GLU A 263 16.98 -2.71 47.81
C GLU A 263 15.52 -2.36 47.43
N ALA A 264 14.63 -2.16 48.40
CA ALA A 264 13.25 -1.77 48.22
C ALA A 264 13.12 -0.39 47.54
N ASN A 265 13.92 0.60 47.96
CA ASN A 265 13.99 1.92 47.32
C ASN A 265 14.44 1.83 45.86
N MET A 266 15.39 0.96 45.52
CA MET A 266 15.79 0.72 44.13
C MET A 266 14.64 0.07 43.32
N MET A 267 13.88 -0.88 43.92
CA MET A 267 12.71 -1.50 43.30
C MET A 267 11.61 -0.46 43.01
N LYS A 268 11.30 0.40 44.01
CA LYS A 268 10.35 1.53 43.88
C LYS A 268 10.74 2.46 42.75
N THR A 269 12.01 2.86 42.68
CA THR A 269 12.52 3.73 41.60
C THR A 269 12.39 3.06 40.22
N LYS A 270 12.76 1.78 40.14
CA LYS A 270 12.66 1.00 38.89
C LYS A 270 11.19 0.85 38.44
N ALA A 271 10.28 0.55 39.36
CA ALA A 271 8.85 0.41 39.05
C ALA A 271 8.24 1.75 38.61
N THR A 272 8.61 2.87 39.27
CA THR A 272 8.15 4.20 38.92
C THR A 272 8.57 4.59 37.49
N ASN A 273 9.85 4.41 37.16
CA ASN A 273 10.36 4.68 35.81
C ASN A 273 9.74 3.74 34.77
N GLY A 274 9.56 2.45 35.15
CA GLY A 274 8.90 1.47 34.29
C GLY A 274 7.45 1.85 33.96
N LEU A 275 6.70 2.38 34.93
CA LEU A 275 5.33 2.85 34.72
C LEU A 275 5.27 4.03 33.73
N VAL A 276 6.16 4.99 33.86
CA VAL A 276 6.25 6.12 32.92
C VAL A 276 6.48 5.61 31.50
N LEU A 277 7.45 4.71 31.32
CA LEU A 277 7.75 4.15 29.99
C LEU A 277 6.59 3.31 29.42
N ALA A 278 5.91 2.53 30.26
CA ALA A 278 4.76 1.75 29.83
C ALA A 278 3.58 2.65 29.40
N LYS A 279 3.32 3.74 30.15
CA LYS A 279 2.32 4.74 29.78
C LYS A 279 2.69 5.45 28.48
N MET A 280 3.95 5.80 28.27
CA MET A 280 4.41 6.37 26.99
C MET A 280 4.20 5.40 25.82
N LEU A 281 4.45 4.11 26.01
CA LEU A 281 4.17 3.10 24.98
C LEU A 281 2.69 3.02 24.67
N LEU A 282 1.82 2.98 25.68
CA LEU A 282 0.38 3.01 25.48
C LEU A 282 -0.07 4.29 24.75
N CYS A 283 0.44 5.46 25.15
CA CYS A 283 0.17 6.73 24.46
C CYS A 283 0.53 6.67 22.96
N LYS A 284 1.68 6.07 22.63
CA LYS A 284 2.07 5.85 21.23
C LYS A 284 1.05 4.99 20.48
N GLU A 285 0.62 3.86 21.07
CA GLU A 285 -0.31 2.94 20.40
C GLU A 285 -1.71 3.55 20.23
N ILE A 286 -2.21 4.31 21.21
CA ILE A 286 -3.49 5.01 21.12
C ILE A 286 -3.41 6.34 20.33
N GLY A 287 -2.22 6.73 19.89
CA GLY A 287 -1.99 7.87 18.99
C GLY A 287 -2.15 9.24 19.64
N ILE A 288 -1.78 9.40 20.92
CA ILE A 288 -1.72 10.68 21.64
C ILE A 288 -0.29 11.07 21.94
N ASP A 289 -0.08 12.28 22.49
CA ASP A 289 1.25 12.74 22.87
C ASP A 289 1.88 11.83 23.92
N LEU A 290 3.18 11.51 23.74
CA LEU A 290 3.91 10.58 24.61
C LEU A 290 3.99 11.04 26.07
N ASN A 291 3.93 12.35 26.30
CA ASN A 291 4.01 12.95 27.63
C ASN A 291 2.63 13.20 28.25
N SER A 292 1.55 12.70 27.65
CA SER A 292 0.21 12.84 28.22
C SER A 292 0.13 12.09 29.54
N GLU A 293 -0.36 12.77 30.57
CA GLU A 293 -0.66 12.14 31.85
C GLU A 293 -1.97 11.37 31.74
N ILE A 294 -1.85 10.03 31.63
CA ILE A 294 -3.01 9.13 31.60
C ILE A 294 -3.11 8.33 32.89
N THR A 295 -4.34 8.02 33.29
CA THR A 295 -4.68 7.09 34.37
C THR A 295 -5.61 6.05 33.83
N LEU A 296 -5.36 4.77 34.08
CA LEU A 296 -6.24 3.69 33.62
C LEU A 296 -7.23 3.32 34.72
N ALA A 297 -8.43 2.91 34.30
CA ALA A 297 -9.48 2.50 35.24
C ALA A 297 -9.05 1.34 36.14
N ASP A 298 -8.20 0.45 35.63
CA ASP A 298 -7.78 -0.77 36.30
C ASP A 298 -6.45 -0.64 37.04
N GLU A 299 -5.80 0.56 37.06
CA GLU A 299 -4.52 0.77 37.76
C GLU A 299 -4.62 0.57 39.29
N SER A 300 -5.80 0.74 39.87
CA SER A 300 -6.04 0.67 41.31
C SER A 300 -6.62 -0.67 41.79
N LEU A 301 -6.82 -1.62 40.90
CA LEU A 301 -7.38 -2.93 41.26
C LEU A 301 -6.41 -3.71 42.14
N ASP A 302 -6.89 -4.22 43.26
CA ASP A 302 -6.10 -5.12 44.15
C ASP A 302 -5.98 -6.53 43.58
N ALA A 303 -6.86 -6.91 42.65
CA ALA A 303 -6.82 -8.17 41.91
C ALA A 303 -7.19 -7.96 40.47
N VAL A 304 -6.45 -8.56 39.53
CA VAL A 304 -6.75 -8.53 38.12
C VAL A 304 -8.01 -9.38 37.86
N PRO A 305 -9.06 -8.81 37.20
CA PRO A 305 -10.28 -9.56 36.94
C PRO A 305 -10.00 -10.76 36.03
N VAL A 306 -10.64 -11.89 36.27
CA VAL A 306 -10.58 -13.03 35.35
C VAL A 306 -11.55 -12.77 34.18
N PRO A 307 -11.10 -12.81 32.91
CA PRO A 307 -11.96 -12.59 31.77
C PRO A 307 -13.00 -13.71 31.64
N GLN A 308 -14.17 -13.37 31.08
CA GLN A 308 -15.14 -14.38 30.70
C GLN A 308 -14.59 -15.21 29.54
N MET A 309 -14.49 -16.54 29.74
CA MET A 309 -14.05 -17.43 28.69
C MET A 309 -15.08 -17.55 27.59
N SER A 310 -14.67 -17.31 26.35
CA SER A 310 -15.52 -17.54 25.18
C SER A 310 -15.70 -19.05 24.95
N PRO A 311 -16.88 -19.49 24.46
CA PRO A 311 -17.06 -20.89 24.07
C PRO A 311 -16.07 -21.26 22.97
N GLU A 312 -15.67 -22.52 22.97
CA GLU A 312 -14.72 -23.05 21.98
C GLU A 312 -15.28 -22.93 20.56
N LYS A 313 -14.54 -22.25 19.69
CA LYS A 313 -14.94 -21.99 18.30
C LYS A 313 -14.43 -23.12 17.41
N ASP A 314 -15.26 -23.53 16.46
CA ASP A 314 -14.88 -24.54 15.46
C ASP A 314 -13.74 -24.04 14.56
N ILE A 315 -12.79 -24.92 14.22
CA ILE A 315 -11.58 -24.56 13.48
C ILE A 315 -11.88 -24.08 12.06
N GLU A 316 -12.93 -24.59 11.43
CA GLU A 316 -13.33 -24.15 10.07
C GLU A 316 -13.83 -22.69 10.11
N SER A 317 -14.60 -22.34 11.14
CA SER A 317 -15.04 -20.97 11.39
C SER A 317 -13.84 -20.03 11.66
N ILE A 318 -12.84 -20.50 12.42
CA ILE A 318 -11.62 -19.74 12.67
C ILE A 318 -10.87 -19.46 11.37
N TRP A 319 -10.72 -20.46 10.48
CA TRP A 319 -10.07 -20.25 9.19
C TRP A 319 -10.82 -19.25 8.31
N ALA A 320 -12.16 -19.23 8.38
CA ALA A 320 -12.98 -18.29 7.62
C ALA A 320 -12.86 -16.84 8.13
N ASP A 321 -12.77 -16.67 9.45
CA ASP A 321 -12.76 -15.36 10.09
C ASP A 321 -11.38 -14.72 10.14
N ARG A 322 -10.30 -15.51 10.01
CA ARG A 322 -8.93 -14.98 10.07
C ARG A 322 -8.55 -14.23 8.78
N PRO A 323 -8.09 -12.97 8.91
CA PRO A 323 -7.69 -12.18 7.75
C PRO A 323 -6.45 -12.75 7.03
N GLU A 324 -5.57 -13.49 7.72
CA GLU A 324 -4.39 -14.11 7.13
C GLU A 324 -4.77 -15.22 6.14
N THR A 325 -5.69 -16.10 6.52
CA THR A 325 -6.21 -17.15 5.62
C THR A 325 -6.93 -16.55 4.44
N ARG A 326 -7.77 -15.53 4.66
CA ARG A 326 -8.47 -14.79 3.60
C ARG A 326 -7.48 -14.12 2.65
N SER A 327 -6.42 -13.52 3.16
CA SER A 327 -5.37 -12.89 2.37
C SER A 327 -4.63 -13.89 1.48
N LEU A 328 -4.27 -15.06 2.00
CA LEU A 328 -3.56 -16.09 1.26
C LEU A 328 -4.46 -16.76 0.20
N ASN A 329 -5.73 -16.97 0.50
CA ASN A 329 -6.70 -17.46 -0.47
C ASN A 329 -6.88 -16.48 -1.63
N LEU A 330 -7.09 -15.18 -1.33
CA LEU A 330 -7.19 -14.12 -2.35
C LEU A 330 -5.91 -14.01 -3.17
N ALA A 331 -4.74 -14.13 -2.55
CA ALA A 331 -3.46 -14.16 -3.26
C ALA A 331 -3.39 -15.36 -4.23
N SER A 332 -3.81 -16.55 -3.83
CA SER A 332 -3.87 -17.73 -4.71
C SER A 332 -4.77 -17.47 -5.92
N GLU A 333 -5.96 -16.89 -5.69
CA GLU A 333 -6.88 -16.52 -6.77
C GLU A 333 -6.29 -15.45 -7.73
N ILE A 334 -5.55 -14.48 -7.21
CA ILE A 334 -4.84 -13.47 -8.01
C ILE A 334 -3.86 -14.15 -8.96
N TYR A 335 -3.08 -15.11 -8.46
CA TYR A 335 -2.13 -15.85 -9.29
C TYR A 335 -2.82 -16.76 -10.32
N ASP A 336 -4.00 -17.30 -10.03
CA ASP A 336 -4.82 -17.98 -11.03
C ASP A 336 -5.27 -17.05 -12.17
N LYS A 337 -5.64 -15.80 -11.85
CA LYS A 337 -5.94 -14.80 -12.91
C LYS A 337 -4.66 -14.43 -13.67
N LYS A 338 -3.51 -14.34 -13.01
CA LYS A 338 -2.20 -14.11 -13.65
C LYS A 338 -1.86 -15.19 -14.67
N VAL A 339 -2.15 -16.46 -14.36
CA VAL A 339 -2.03 -17.58 -15.35
C VAL A 339 -2.87 -17.31 -16.59
N LYS A 340 -4.12 -16.85 -16.41
CA LYS A 340 -5.02 -16.55 -17.54
C LYS A 340 -4.53 -15.34 -18.35
N ILE A 341 -3.95 -14.33 -17.69
CA ILE A 341 -3.36 -13.15 -18.33
C ILE A 341 -2.14 -13.56 -19.18
N THR A 342 -1.25 -14.40 -18.65
CA THR A 342 -0.07 -14.86 -19.40
C THR A 342 -0.43 -15.75 -20.59
N ARG A 343 -1.51 -16.56 -20.46
CA ARG A 343 -2.06 -17.32 -21.60
C ARG A 343 -2.65 -16.42 -22.69
N ALA A 344 -3.23 -15.28 -22.31
CA ALA A 344 -3.79 -14.31 -23.24
C ALA A 344 -2.70 -13.68 -24.15
N ASP A 345 -1.44 -13.70 -23.74
CA ASP A 345 -0.33 -13.21 -24.56
C ASP A 345 -0.06 -14.10 -25.78
N MET A 346 -0.56 -15.36 -25.80
CA MET A 346 -0.51 -16.29 -26.93
C MET A 346 -1.73 -16.18 -27.85
N MET A 347 -2.75 -15.40 -27.46
CA MET A 347 -4.00 -15.26 -28.23
C MET A 347 -3.92 -14.09 -29.22
N PRO A 348 -4.69 -14.11 -30.29
CA PRO A 348 -4.85 -12.96 -31.17
C PRO A 348 -5.34 -11.73 -30.39
N LYS A 349 -4.89 -10.55 -30.80
CA LYS A 349 -5.31 -9.27 -30.24
C LYS A 349 -5.96 -8.46 -31.37
N VAL A 350 -7.18 -7.96 -31.12
CA VAL A 350 -7.96 -7.18 -32.07
C VAL A 350 -8.29 -5.84 -31.45
N ALA A 351 -7.98 -4.77 -32.16
CA ALA A 351 -8.33 -3.40 -31.78
C ALA A 351 -8.94 -2.64 -32.95
N LEU A 352 -9.93 -1.82 -32.69
CA LEU A 352 -10.38 -0.78 -33.61
C LEU A 352 -9.43 0.42 -33.47
N THR A 353 -9.05 0.99 -34.61
CA THR A 353 -8.22 2.19 -34.68
C THR A 353 -8.90 3.24 -35.51
N ALA A 354 -8.85 4.50 -35.08
CA ALA A 354 -9.26 5.63 -35.85
C ALA A 354 -8.18 6.73 -35.70
N ASN A 355 -7.73 7.28 -36.83
CA ASN A 355 -6.71 8.32 -36.79
C ASN A 355 -7.11 9.48 -37.66
N TYR A 356 -6.83 10.67 -37.19
CA TYR A 356 -6.85 11.90 -37.99
C TYR A 356 -5.43 12.44 -38.03
N LEU A 357 -4.84 12.38 -39.23
CA LEU A 357 -3.48 12.82 -39.48
C LEU A 357 -3.51 14.20 -40.16
N VAL A 358 -2.75 15.13 -39.67
CA VAL A 358 -2.56 16.48 -40.24
C VAL A 358 -1.09 16.66 -40.60
N THR A 359 -0.82 17.03 -41.85
CA THR A 359 0.55 17.27 -42.29
C THR A 359 0.68 18.61 -43.01
N ASN A 360 1.82 19.22 -42.88
CA ASN A 360 2.31 20.33 -43.73
C ASN A 360 3.80 20.03 -44.00
N PRO A 361 4.22 19.83 -45.23
CA PRO A 361 3.47 19.91 -46.51
C PRO A 361 2.35 18.86 -46.64
N ASN A 362 1.34 19.19 -47.47
CA ASN A 362 0.26 18.29 -47.81
C ASN A 362 0.79 17.11 -48.65
N LEU A 363 0.54 15.88 -48.19
CA LEU A 363 0.97 14.65 -48.87
C LEU A 363 -0.14 14.00 -49.72
N TYR A 364 -1.39 14.50 -49.65
CA TYR A 364 -2.55 13.83 -50.20
C TYR A 364 -3.10 14.46 -51.48
N ASN A 365 -2.71 15.68 -51.78
CA ASN A 365 -3.21 16.40 -53.00
C ASN A 365 -2.09 17.24 -53.62
N GLY A 366 -1.09 16.56 -54.16
CA GLY A 366 0.14 17.22 -54.62
C GLY A 366 0.95 17.75 -53.40
N PHE A 367 2.25 17.89 -53.57
CA PHE A 367 3.12 18.37 -52.51
C PHE A 367 3.01 19.91 -52.40
N GLN A 368 2.15 20.39 -51.49
CA GLN A 368 1.89 21.81 -51.31
C GLN A 368 2.17 22.22 -49.87
N ASN A 369 2.82 23.37 -49.66
CA ASN A 369 3.04 23.94 -48.33
C ASN A 369 1.74 24.46 -47.69
N LYS A 370 0.78 23.56 -47.46
CA LYS A 370 -0.51 23.79 -46.80
C LYS A 370 -0.83 22.68 -45.85
N PHE A 371 -1.49 23.02 -44.76
CA PHE A 371 -2.04 21.99 -43.85
C PHE A 371 -3.14 21.21 -44.56
N SER A 372 -3.05 19.89 -44.47
CA SER A 372 -4.10 18.97 -44.92
C SER A 372 -4.28 17.85 -43.95
N GLY A 373 -5.50 17.40 -43.78
CA GLY A 373 -5.86 16.31 -42.89
C GLY A 373 -6.45 15.11 -43.62
N MET A 374 -6.17 13.92 -43.06
CA MET A 374 -6.76 12.68 -43.54
C MET A 374 -7.30 11.88 -42.33
N PHE A 375 -8.52 11.41 -42.46
CA PHE A 375 -9.14 10.51 -41.49
C PHE A 375 -9.07 9.06 -42.01
N ASN A 376 -8.68 8.16 -41.14
CA ASN A 376 -8.75 6.74 -41.43
C ASN A 376 -9.32 5.96 -40.24
N VAL A 377 -10.05 4.87 -40.53
CA VAL A 377 -10.58 3.91 -39.57
C VAL A 377 -10.17 2.53 -40.02
N GLY A 378 -9.76 1.71 -39.09
CA GLY A 378 -9.29 0.36 -39.38
C GLY A 378 -9.46 -0.60 -38.23
N VAL A 379 -9.20 -1.86 -38.51
CA VAL A 379 -9.09 -2.93 -37.54
C VAL A 379 -7.64 -3.41 -37.52
N ALA A 380 -6.99 -3.30 -36.37
CA ALA A 380 -5.65 -3.87 -36.17
C ALA A 380 -5.77 -5.26 -35.56
N VAL A 381 -5.21 -6.26 -36.22
CA VAL A 381 -5.14 -7.64 -35.72
C VAL A 381 -3.67 -8.00 -35.56
N ASN A 382 -3.30 -8.41 -34.34
CA ASN A 382 -1.96 -8.89 -34.03
C ASN A 382 -2.06 -10.34 -33.55
N ILE A 383 -1.44 -11.25 -34.30
CA ILE A 383 -1.38 -12.69 -33.98
C ILE A 383 0.05 -13.07 -33.67
N PRO A 384 0.40 -13.34 -32.41
CA PRO A 384 1.75 -13.80 -32.08
C PRO A 384 1.96 -15.22 -32.60
N ILE A 385 2.87 -15.41 -33.55
CA ILE A 385 3.14 -16.73 -34.15
C ILE A 385 4.24 -17.47 -33.38
N PHE A 386 5.35 -16.82 -33.16
CA PHE A 386 6.51 -17.43 -32.47
C PHE A 386 7.38 -16.37 -31.76
N HIS A 387 7.65 -16.61 -30.49
CA HIS A 387 8.50 -15.76 -29.63
C HIS A 387 9.41 -16.63 -28.74
N GLY A 388 10.08 -17.63 -29.30
CA GLY A 388 11.06 -18.45 -28.58
C GLY A 388 10.50 -19.16 -27.33
N PHE A 389 9.22 -19.56 -27.34
CA PHE A 389 8.51 -20.20 -26.20
C PHE A 389 8.38 -19.31 -24.94
N GLU A 390 8.68 -18.01 -25.01
CA GLU A 390 8.65 -17.09 -23.86
C GLU A 390 7.29 -17.09 -23.15
N ALA A 391 6.18 -16.95 -23.89
CA ALA A 391 4.83 -16.91 -23.32
C ALA A 391 4.46 -18.25 -22.63
N MET A 392 4.94 -19.38 -23.16
CA MET A 392 4.74 -20.68 -22.53
C MET A 392 5.48 -20.78 -21.21
N GLN A 393 6.75 -20.32 -21.15
CA GLN A 393 7.53 -20.32 -19.90
C GLN A 393 6.96 -19.34 -18.87
N LYS A 394 6.51 -18.15 -19.29
CA LYS A 394 5.76 -17.21 -18.43
C LYS A 394 4.52 -17.87 -17.82
N THR A 395 3.77 -18.62 -18.62
CA THR A 395 2.58 -19.34 -18.14
C THR A 395 2.93 -20.46 -17.16
N ARG A 396 4.03 -21.20 -17.41
CA ARG A 396 4.53 -22.23 -16.49
C ARG A 396 4.99 -21.62 -15.17
N LYS A 397 5.72 -20.50 -15.23
CA LYS A 397 6.12 -19.73 -14.05
C LYS A 397 4.89 -19.27 -13.24
N ALA A 398 3.90 -18.65 -13.90
CA ALA A 398 2.68 -18.20 -13.23
C ALA A 398 1.91 -19.34 -12.56
N LYS A 399 1.87 -20.55 -13.19
CA LYS A 399 1.28 -21.74 -12.59
C LYS A 399 2.03 -22.18 -11.32
N ALA A 400 3.36 -22.20 -11.39
CA ALA A 400 4.19 -22.54 -10.23
C ALA A 400 3.97 -21.52 -9.08
N GLU A 401 3.84 -20.24 -9.40
CA GLU A 401 3.50 -19.20 -8.43
C GLU A 401 2.11 -19.45 -7.80
N ALA A 402 1.09 -19.80 -8.59
CA ALA A 402 -0.24 -20.15 -8.08
C ALA A 402 -0.17 -21.37 -7.13
N THR A 403 0.55 -22.43 -7.52
CA THR A 403 0.75 -23.60 -6.67
C THR A 403 1.45 -23.24 -5.37
N LEU A 404 2.48 -22.36 -5.41
CA LEU A 404 3.18 -21.88 -4.22
C LEU A 404 2.24 -21.17 -3.23
N TYR A 405 1.35 -20.28 -3.73
CA TYR A 405 0.41 -19.58 -2.84
C TYR A 405 -0.67 -20.49 -2.29
N MET A 406 -1.11 -21.49 -3.07
CA MET A 406 -2.02 -22.50 -2.56
C MET A 406 -1.38 -23.35 -1.45
N SER A 407 -0.11 -23.73 -1.63
CA SER A 407 0.64 -24.43 -0.58
C SER A 407 0.82 -23.59 0.68
N LYS A 408 1.10 -22.28 0.55
CA LYS A 408 1.15 -21.34 1.68
C LYS A 408 -0.18 -21.20 2.40
N TYR A 409 -1.29 -21.25 1.68
CA TYR A 409 -2.62 -21.21 2.27
C TYR A 409 -2.91 -22.45 3.13
N GLU A 410 -2.58 -23.64 2.63
CA GLU A 410 -2.75 -24.88 3.41
C GLU A 410 -1.80 -24.93 4.62
N ASP A 411 -0.54 -24.54 4.44
CA ASP A 411 0.42 -24.43 5.56
C ASP A 411 -0.05 -23.46 6.64
N ALA A 412 -0.60 -22.30 6.24
CA ALA A 412 -1.17 -21.34 7.19
C ALA A 412 -2.34 -21.91 7.98
N LYS A 413 -3.20 -22.74 7.39
CA LYS A 413 -4.28 -23.42 8.12
C LYS A 413 -3.75 -24.38 9.19
N GLU A 414 -2.71 -25.14 8.86
CA GLU A 414 -2.04 -26.03 9.81
C GLU A 414 -1.39 -25.24 10.95
N LEU A 415 -0.69 -24.15 10.65
CA LEU A 415 -0.07 -23.28 11.64
C LEU A 415 -1.10 -22.61 12.55
N ILE A 416 -2.24 -22.16 12.01
CA ILE A 416 -3.33 -21.58 12.80
C ILE A 416 -3.93 -22.63 13.73
N ASN A 417 -4.14 -23.85 13.27
CA ASN A 417 -4.64 -24.94 14.12
C ASN A 417 -3.68 -25.22 15.29
N LEU A 418 -2.38 -25.28 15.00
CA LEU A 418 -1.35 -25.43 16.04
C LEU A 418 -1.38 -24.26 17.02
N GLN A 419 -1.42 -23.01 16.51
CA GLN A 419 -1.44 -21.80 17.34
C GLN A 419 -2.65 -21.75 18.26
N VAL A 420 -3.86 -22.04 17.76
CA VAL A 420 -5.08 -22.03 18.56
C VAL A 420 -5.02 -23.13 19.64
N THR A 421 -4.59 -24.33 19.27
CA THR A 421 -4.44 -25.43 20.22
C THR A 421 -3.43 -25.08 21.33
N GLN A 422 -2.29 -24.48 20.95
CA GLN A 422 -1.28 -24.04 21.91
C GLN A 422 -1.82 -22.96 22.85
N LEU A 423 -2.50 -21.94 22.31
CA LEU A 423 -3.05 -20.84 23.11
C LEU A 423 -4.15 -21.30 24.07
N ARG A 424 -5.00 -22.28 23.68
CA ARG A 424 -5.98 -22.87 24.57
C ARG A 424 -5.29 -23.59 25.75
N LYS A 425 -4.21 -24.34 25.47
CA LYS A 425 -3.41 -24.98 26.53
C LYS A 425 -2.69 -23.97 27.43
N GLN A 426 -2.17 -22.90 26.87
CA GLN A 426 -1.58 -21.82 27.66
C GLN A 426 -2.61 -21.10 28.51
N GLN A 427 -3.85 -20.97 28.06
CA GLN A 427 -4.93 -20.41 28.86
C GLN A 427 -5.30 -21.31 30.05
N ASP A 428 -5.44 -22.63 29.81
CA ASP A 428 -5.66 -23.61 30.90
C ASP A 428 -4.53 -23.52 31.94
N GLU A 429 -3.27 -23.49 31.49
CA GLU A 429 -2.08 -23.39 32.35
C GLU A 429 -2.05 -22.05 33.11
N ALA A 430 -2.41 -20.92 32.49
CA ALA A 430 -2.45 -19.62 33.15
C ALA A 430 -3.51 -19.57 34.27
N LEU A 431 -4.67 -20.21 34.06
CA LEU A 431 -5.71 -20.33 35.10
C LEU A 431 -5.25 -21.17 36.28
N GLU A 432 -4.60 -22.32 36.03
CA GLU A 432 -4.04 -23.18 37.11
C GLU A 432 -2.95 -22.42 37.87
N LYS A 433 -2.08 -21.69 37.19
CA LYS A 433 -1.04 -20.84 37.83
C LYS A 433 -1.67 -19.76 38.71
N LEU A 434 -2.76 -19.11 38.23
CA LEU A 434 -3.44 -18.07 38.99
C LEU A 434 -4.00 -18.67 40.33
N GLU A 435 -4.65 -19.83 40.26
CA GLU A 435 -5.15 -20.53 41.46
C GLU A 435 -4.00 -20.89 42.44
N MET A 436 -2.90 -21.41 41.90
CA MET A 436 -1.72 -21.73 42.73
C MET A 436 -1.09 -20.47 43.33
N ALA A 437 -0.97 -19.39 42.59
CA ALA A 437 -0.43 -18.12 43.06
C ALA A 437 -1.31 -17.47 44.14
N GLU A 438 -2.65 -17.55 44.00
CA GLU A 438 -3.59 -17.12 45.03
C GLU A 438 -3.41 -17.87 46.32
N ASN A 439 -3.29 -19.19 46.25
CA ASN A 439 -3.08 -20.06 47.46
C ASN A 439 -1.71 -19.78 48.11
N ASN A 440 -0.66 -19.53 47.29
CA ASN A 440 0.66 -19.14 47.79
C ASN A 440 0.61 -17.78 48.49
N LEU A 441 -0.09 -16.80 47.90
CA LEU A 441 -0.26 -15.47 48.48
C LEU A 441 -0.94 -15.56 49.84
N LYS A 442 -2.07 -16.31 49.98
CA LYS A 442 -2.78 -16.53 51.27
C LYS A 442 -1.85 -17.14 52.32
N SER A 443 -1.03 -18.11 51.93
CA SER A 443 -0.07 -18.75 52.84
C SER A 443 1.04 -17.79 53.26
N ALA A 444 1.55 -16.96 52.31
CA ALA A 444 2.57 -15.96 52.59
C ALA A 444 2.05 -14.82 53.47
N GLU A 445 0.79 -14.42 53.32
CA GLU A 445 0.12 -13.42 54.17
C GLU A 445 0.01 -13.88 55.59
N GLU A 446 -0.41 -15.13 55.81
CA GLU A 446 -0.51 -15.70 57.19
C GLU A 446 0.86 -15.90 57.82
N ASN A 447 1.86 -16.34 57.04
CA ASN A 447 3.24 -16.40 57.50
C ASN A 447 3.77 -15.03 57.93
N LEU A 448 3.52 -14.00 57.09
CA LEU A 448 3.90 -12.61 57.35
C LEU A 448 3.23 -12.08 58.63
N ARG A 449 1.89 -12.31 58.76
CA ARG A 449 1.13 -11.91 59.94
C ARG A 449 1.72 -12.51 61.22
N THR A 450 2.01 -13.81 61.22
CA THR A 450 2.58 -14.53 62.35
C THR A 450 3.99 -14.06 62.69
N ALA A 451 4.85 -13.87 61.66
CA ALA A 451 6.22 -13.38 61.84
C ALA A 451 6.25 -11.95 62.36
N SER A 452 5.35 -11.06 61.89
CA SER A 452 5.26 -9.67 62.36
C SER A 452 4.84 -9.57 63.80
N ILE A 453 3.80 -10.31 64.23
CA ILE A 453 3.38 -10.38 65.66
C ILE A 453 4.51 -10.93 66.53
N GLY A 454 5.18 -12.00 66.09
CA GLY A 454 6.31 -12.56 66.84
C GLY A 454 7.52 -11.62 66.93
N PHE A 455 7.77 -10.82 65.89
CA PHE A 455 8.82 -9.84 65.89
C PHE A 455 8.53 -8.66 66.86
N GLU A 456 7.29 -8.16 66.86
CA GLU A 456 6.83 -7.11 67.80
C GLU A 456 6.87 -7.64 69.25
N ALA A 457 6.59 -8.91 69.47
CA ALA A 457 6.69 -9.54 70.78
C ALA A 457 8.12 -9.93 71.20
N GLY A 458 9.13 -9.69 70.33
CA GLY A 458 10.55 -9.98 70.58
C GLY A 458 10.89 -11.49 70.58
N VAL A 459 10.01 -12.36 70.10
CA VAL A 459 10.22 -13.86 70.05
C VAL A 459 10.68 -14.34 68.68
N VAL A 460 10.59 -13.50 67.63
CA VAL A 460 11.06 -13.79 66.28
C VAL A 460 12.25 -12.83 65.94
N THR A 461 13.26 -13.41 65.29
CA THR A 461 14.44 -12.59 64.88
C THR A 461 14.13 -11.68 63.71
N THR A 462 14.89 -10.59 63.61
CA THR A 462 14.84 -9.66 62.47
C THR A 462 14.97 -10.35 61.12
N ASN A 463 15.89 -11.31 61.01
CA ASN A 463 16.10 -12.06 59.77
C ASN A 463 14.86 -12.93 59.39
N THR A 464 14.19 -13.52 60.39
CA THR A 464 12.97 -14.32 60.14
C THR A 464 11.81 -13.41 59.70
N ALA A 465 11.64 -12.25 60.31
CA ALA A 465 10.65 -11.24 59.89
C ALA A 465 10.92 -10.74 58.47
N LEU A 466 12.17 -10.38 58.15
CA LEU A 466 12.58 -9.97 56.78
C LEU A 466 12.34 -11.06 55.73
N ALA A 467 12.62 -12.35 56.09
CA ALA A 467 12.35 -13.49 55.20
C ALA A 467 10.85 -13.64 54.92
N ALA A 468 9.99 -13.48 55.94
CA ALA A 468 8.54 -13.53 55.78
C ALA A 468 8.02 -12.36 54.87
N HIS A 469 8.50 -11.14 55.09
CA HIS A 469 8.18 -9.98 54.22
C HIS A 469 8.62 -10.19 52.78
N THR A 470 9.83 -10.72 52.57
CA THR A 470 10.34 -11.01 51.23
C THR A 470 9.51 -12.08 50.50
N ALA A 471 9.14 -13.15 51.23
CA ALA A 471 8.30 -14.22 50.71
C ALA A 471 6.89 -13.72 50.34
N TRP A 472 6.30 -12.85 51.14
CA TRP A 472 5.03 -12.21 50.85
C TRP A 472 5.14 -11.30 49.61
N LEU A 473 6.16 -10.45 49.51
CA LEU A 473 6.40 -9.60 48.36
C LEU A 473 6.51 -10.41 47.07
N GLN A 474 7.24 -11.53 47.11
CA GLN A 474 7.40 -12.41 45.96
C GLN A 474 6.06 -13.09 45.60
N ALA A 475 5.33 -13.67 46.57
CA ALA A 475 4.05 -14.30 46.32
C ALA A 475 3.00 -13.32 45.75
N HIS A 476 2.98 -12.09 46.26
CA HIS A 476 2.09 -11.03 45.76
C HIS A 476 2.45 -10.61 44.34
N SER A 477 3.75 -10.45 44.02
CA SER A 477 4.20 -10.19 42.67
C SER A 477 3.83 -11.31 41.70
N GLU A 478 4.00 -12.58 42.11
CA GLU A 478 3.63 -13.77 41.33
C GLU A 478 2.11 -13.83 41.07
N TYR A 479 1.28 -13.46 42.06
CA TYR A 479 -0.17 -13.39 41.91
C TYR A 479 -0.59 -12.33 40.88
N ILE A 480 0.00 -11.13 40.94
CA ILE A 480 -0.23 -10.06 39.93
C ILE A 480 0.18 -10.57 38.53
N ASP A 481 1.36 -11.18 38.41
CA ASP A 481 1.87 -11.71 37.16
C ASP A 481 0.96 -12.80 36.58
N ALA A 482 0.48 -13.74 37.41
CA ALA A 482 -0.44 -14.77 36.98
C ALA A 482 -1.79 -14.21 36.51
N GLY A 483 -2.35 -13.21 37.20
CA GLY A 483 -3.57 -12.53 36.75
C GLY A 483 -3.41 -11.82 35.40
N ILE A 484 -2.28 -11.16 35.19
CA ILE A 484 -1.95 -10.54 33.91
C ILE A 484 -1.72 -11.61 32.83
N GLU A 485 -1.06 -12.74 33.13
CA GLU A 485 -0.88 -13.86 32.20
C GLU A 485 -2.22 -14.39 31.68
N VAL A 486 -3.22 -14.52 32.54
CA VAL A 486 -4.60 -14.91 32.16
C VAL A 486 -5.20 -13.88 31.17
N GLN A 487 -5.05 -12.58 31.44
CA GLN A 487 -5.53 -11.55 30.51
C GLN A 487 -4.81 -11.61 29.15
N MET A 488 -3.49 -11.76 29.17
CA MET A 488 -2.66 -11.80 27.96
C MET A 488 -2.94 -13.03 27.10
N THR A 489 -3.11 -14.21 27.73
CA THR A 489 -3.48 -15.43 27.00
C THR A 489 -4.87 -15.32 26.40
N ASN A 490 -5.83 -14.71 27.11
CA ASN A 490 -7.17 -14.46 26.58
C ASN A 490 -7.11 -13.50 25.36
N VAL A 491 -6.40 -12.38 25.43
CA VAL A 491 -6.22 -11.45 24.32
C VAL A 491 -5.63 -12.15 23.09
N ASN A 492 -4.59 -12.96 23.30
CA ASN A 492 -3.95 -13.71 22.22
C ASN A 492 -4.88 -14.78 21.62
N LEU A 493 -5.69 -15.44 22.44
CA LEU A 493 -6.68 -16.42 21.98
C LEU A 493 -7.80 -15.75 21.18
N GLN A 494 -8.34 -14.61 21.64
CA GLN A 494 -9.34 -13.84 20.91
C GLN A 494 -8.85 -13.44 19.53
N LYS A 495 -7.60 -12.99 19.42
CA LYS A 495 -6.96 -12.73 18.12
C LYS A 495 -6.83 -14.00 17.28
N ALA A 496 -6.33 -15.09 17.87
CA ALA A 496 -6.11 -16.35 17.16
C ALA A 496 -7.41 -16.97 16.64
N GLU A 497 -8.52 -16.75 17.31
CA GLU A 497 -9.86 -17.18 16.90
C GLU A 497 -10.56 -16.21 15.95
N GLY A 498 -9.92 -15.06 15.61
CA GLY A 498 -10.47 -14.08 14.70
C GLY A 498 -11.68 -13.30 15.25
N ASN A 499 -11.74 -13.10 16.57
CA ASN A 499 -12.89 -12.47 17.23
C ASN A 499 -12.89 -10.92 17.12
N TYR A 500 -11.78 -10.31 16.69
CA TYR A 500 -11.71 -8.86 16.41
C TYR A 500 -12.16 -8.59 14.98
N THR A 501 -13.32 -7.93 14.81
CA THR A 501 -13.85 -7.57 13.47
C THR A 501 -13.71 -6.07 13.22
N SER A 502 -13.29 -5.68 12.01
CA SER A 502 -13.18 -4.30 11.59
C SER A 502 -14.45 -3.80 10.89
N ASP A 503 -14.64 -2.47 10.84
CA ASP A 503 -15.75 -1.83 10.11
C ASP A 503 -15.72 -2.10 8.59
N LEU A 504 -14.57 -2.52 8.04
CA LEU A 504 -14.41 -2.82 6.62
C LEU A 504 -14.71 -4.29 6.27
N SER A 505 -14.78 -5.18 7.26
CA SER A 505 -15.04 -6.62 7.05
C SER A 505 -16.45 -6.93 6.56
N GLY A 506 -17.39 -6.00 6.66
CA GLY A 506 -18.81 -6.15 6.31
C GLY A 506 -19.28 -5.43 5.04
N LYS A 507 -18.37 -4.82 4.24
CA LYS A 507 -18.74 -4.09 3.01
C LYS A 507 -18.14 -4.75 1.75
#